data_eccf486e8d7c5c7e9e604c3cd1ccd43b
#
_entry.id   eccf486e8d7c5c7e9e604c3cd1ccd43b
#
_cell.length_a   1.000
_cell.length_b   1.000
_cell.length_c   1.000
_cell.angle_alpha   90.00
_cell.angle_beta   90.00
_cell.angle_gamma   90.00
#
_symmetry.space_group_name_H-M   'P 1'
#
loop_
_entity.id
_entity.type
_entity.pdbx_description
1 polymer ?
#
loop_
_entity_poly.entity_id
_entity_poly.type
_entity_poly.pdbx_seq_one_letter_code
_entity_poly.pdbx_strand_id
1 'polypeptide(L)'
;MTDYKYKYGHGYKEFSLPEEHVLGELKMKQMLPLENLKAAVLDALYHPIASAPINELVQPGMKIAFICNDSTRVANTHSFMPILVNEMNKLGVKDEDMHIVFA
;
A
#
# COMPACT_ATOMS: atom_id res chain seq x y z
N MET A 1 12.46 29.42 21.78
CA MET A 1 12.36 27.94 21.96
C MET A 1 11.17 27.42 21.19
N THR A 2 11.38 26.45 20.35
CA THR A 2 10.31 25.77 19.65
C THR A 2 10.13 24.37 20.24
N ASP A 3 8.89 24.03 20.57
CA ASP A 3 8.55 22.75 21.19
C ASP A 3 8.19 21.73 20.15
N TYR A 4 8.74 20.53 20.30
CA TYR A 4 8.51 19.39 19.40
C TYR A 4 7.92 18.23 20.17
N LYS A 5 7.02 17.49 19.51
CA LYS A 5 6.38 16.31 20.05
C LYS A 5 6.44 15.19 19.03
N TYR A 6 7.20 14.14 19.33
CA TYR A 6 7.34 12.97 18.45
C TYR A 6 6.80 11.70 19.08
N LYS A 7 6.25 10.85 18.24
CA LYS A 7 5.77 9.53 18.68
C LYS A 7 6.93 8.67 19.12
N TYR A 8 6.79 8.03 20.29
CA TYR A 8 7.78 7.13 20.86
C TYR A 8 7.10 5.94 21.53
N GLY A 9 7.21 4.75 20.92
CA GLY A 9 6.48 3.56 21.36
C GLY A 9 4.95 3.80 21.33
N HIS A 10 4.31 3.61 22.47
CA HIS A 10 2.86 3.85 22.65
C HIS A 10 2.54 5.28 23.12
N GLY A 11 3.51 6.13 23.27
CA GLY A 11 3.36 7.50 23.75
C GLY A 11 4.10 8.52 22.90
N TYR A 12 4.48 9.61 23.53
CA TYR A 12 5.18 10.73 22.90
C TYR A 12 6.36 11.18 23.76
N LYS A 13 7.37 11.72 23.09
CA LYS A 13 8.45 12.48 23.71
C LYS A 13 8.35 13.92 23.28
N GLU A 14 8.51 14.82 24.24
CA GLU A 14 8.50 16.26 24.05
C GLU A 14 9.88 16.82 24.37
N PHE A 15 10.35 17.76 23.58
CA PHE A 15 11.60 18.47 23.79
C PHE A 15 11.54 19.84 23.13
N SER A 16 12.37 20.75 23.60
CA SER A 16 12.44 22.12 23.09
C SER A 16 13.83 22.39 22.53
N LEU A 17 13.90 23.09 21.41
CA LEU A 17 15.13 23.54 20.80
C LEU A 17 15.13 25.08 20.65
N PRO A 18 16.31 25.74 20.82
CA PRO A 18 16.45 27.14 20.40
C PRO A 18 16.17 27.30 18.91
N GLU A 19 15.44 28.33 18.52
CA GLU A 19 15.07 28.57 17.12
C GLU A 19 16.28 28.72 16.20
N GLU A 20 17.35 29.31 16.68
CA GLU A 20 18.60 29.48 15.95
C GLU A 20 19.33 28.18 15.63
N HIS A 21 18.98 27.07 16.30
CA HIS A 21 19.51 25.75 16.03
C HIS A 21 18.66 24.92 15.06
N VAL A 22 17.50 25.44 14.63
CA VAL A 22 16.57 24.74 13.76
C VAL A 22 16.60 25.32 12.35
N LEU A 23 17.16 24.59 11.42
CA LEU A 23 17.23 25.00 10.00
C LEU A 23 15.87 24.84 9.31
N GLY A 24 15.02 23.95 9.78
CA GLY A 24 13.70 23.69 9.23
C GLY A 24 13.16 22.31 9.67
N GLU A 25 11.92 22.07 9.36
CA GLU A 25 11.25 20.80 9.61
C GLU A 25 10.86 20.15 8.27
N LEU A 26 11.35 18.95 8.02
CA LEU A 26 11.00 18.18 6.83
C LEU A 26 9.67 17.47 7.07
N LYS A 27 8.67 17.81 6.28
CA LYS A 27 7.34 17.20 6.31
C LYS A 27 7.06 16.50 4.99
N MET A 28 6.43 15.34 5.08
CA MET A 28 5.91 14.68 3.89
C MET A 28 4.85 15.57 3.23
N LYS A 29 4.81 15.56 1.89
CA LYS A 29 3.74 16.20 1.15
C LYS A 29 2.42 15.57 1.56
N GLN A 30 1.47 16.41 1.96
CA GLN A 30 0.13 15.92 2.29
C GLN A 30 -0.56 15.40 1.03
N MET A 31 -1.10 14.19 1.13
CA MET A 31 -1.96 13.60 0.11
C MET A 31 -3.30 13.27 0.74
N LEU A 32 -4.37 13.54 0.00
CA LEU A 32 -5.71 13.16 0.43
C LEU A 32 -5.85 11.63 0.37
N PRO A 33 -6.57 11.02 1.33
CA PRO A 33 -6.92 9.61 1.26
C PRO A 33 -7.70 9.30 -0.03
N LEU A 34 -7.59 8.06 -0.50
CA LEU A 34 -8.40 7.59 -1.63
C LEU A 34 -9.89 7.60 -1.25
N GLU A 35 -10.73 8.20 -2.07
CA GLU A 35 -12.19 8.18 -1.87
C GLU A 35 -12.78 6.81 -2.13
N ASN A 36 -12.24 6.08 -3.11
CA ASN A 36 -12.70 4.76 -3.50
C ASN A 36 -11.50 3.83 -3.77
N LEU A 37 -11.18 3.01 -2.78
CA LEU A 37 -10.05 2.08 -2.86
C LEU A 37 -10.19 1.10 -4.03
N LYS A 38 -11.38 0.52 -4.22
CA LYS A 38 -11.62 -0.44 -5.31
C LYS A 38 -11.37 0.17 -6.67
N ALA A 39 -11.91 1.37 -6.91
CA ALA A 39 -11.72 2.07 -8.18
C ALA A 39 -10.23 2.38 -8.43
N ALA A 40 -9.51 2.83 -7.40
CA ALA A 40 -8.09 3.14 -7.50
C ALA A 40 -7.23 1.89 -7.79
N VAL A 41 -7.53 0.77 -7.13
CA VAL A 41 -6.83 -0.50 -7.38
C VAL A 41 -7.09 -1.00 -8.80
N LEU A 42 -8.34 -0.99 -9.25
CA LEU A 42 -8.67 -1.41 -10.61
C LEU A 42 -8.06 -0.48 -11.67
N ASP A 43 -8.06 0.82 -11.43
CA ASP A 43 -7.42 1.77 -12.33
C ASP A 43 -5.91 1.48 -12.47
N ALA A 44 -5.22 1.22 -11.37
CA ALA A 44 -3.79 0.86 -11.39
C ALA A 44 -3.51 -0.45 -12.13
N LEU A 45 -4.42 -1.44 -12.08
CA LEU A 45 -4.28 -2.71 -12.78
C LEU A 45 -4.51 -2.58 -14.30
N TYR A 46 -5.47 -1.76 -14.70
CA TYR A 46 -5.85 -1.61 -16.09
C TYR A 46 -5.12 -0.47 -16.82
N HIS A 47 -4.56 0.49 -16.08
CA HIS A 47 -3.77 1.61 -16.60
C HIS A 47 -2.40 1.71 -15.91
N PRO A 48 -1.58 0.63 -15.97
CA PRO A 48 -0.28 0.62 -15.30
C PRO A 48 0.73 1.54 -15.97
N ILE A 49 1.79 1.88 -15.25
CA ILE A 49 2.91 2.67 -15.78
C ILE A 49 3.91 1.73 -16.46
N ALA A 50 4.20 1.98 -17.74
CA ALA A 50 5.20 1.27 -18.53
C ALA A 50 5.04 -0.28 -18.55
N SER A 51 3.81 -0.75 -18.48
CA SER A 51 3.46 -2.17 -18.53
C SER A 51 2.16 -2.36 -19.30
N ALA A 52 1.90 -3.57 -19.77
CA ALA A 52 0.61 -3.94 -20.31
C ALA A 52 -0.46 -4.01 -19.19
N PRO A 53 -1.73 -3.75 -19.50
CA PRO A 53 -2.81 -3.89 -18.54
C PRO A 53 -2.96 -5.35 -18.08
N ILE A 54 -3.53 -5.55 -16.87
CA ILE A 54 -3.60 -6.84 -16.21
C ILE A 54 -4.32 -7.92 -17.04
N ASN A 55 -5.34 -7.54 -17.78
CA ASN A 55 -6.12 -8.44 -18.65
C ASN A 55 -5.32 -8.95 -19.86
N GLU A 56 -4.24 -8.30 -20.24
CA GLU A 56 -3.31 -8.79 -21.25
C GLU A 56 -2.22 -9.69 -20.67
N LEU A 57 -1.87 -9.48 -19.40
CA LEU A 57 -0.82 -10.25 -18.70
C LEU A 57 -1.34 -11.54 -18.10
N VAL A 58 -2.57 -11.56 -17.59
CA VAL A 58 -3.15 -12.72 -16.89
C VAL A 58 -4.06 -13.50 -17.84
N GLN A 59 -3.82 -14.79 -17.91
CA GLN A 59 -4.59 -15.73 -18.73
C GLN A 59 -5.21 -16.84 -17.86
N PRO A 60 -6.37 -17.39 -18.24
CA PRO A 60 -6.92 -18.56 -17.57
C PRO A 60 -5.92 -19.71 -17.48
N GLY A 61 -5.85 -20.38 -16.33
CA GLY A 61 -4.91 -21.46 -16.05
C GLY A 61 -3.54 -21.05 -15.57
N MET A 62 -3.25 -19.76 -15.49
CA MET A 62 -2.03 -19.26 -14.82
C MET A 62 -2.11 -19.44 -13.31
N LYS A 63 -0.94 -19.64 -12.70
CA LYS A 63 -0.76 -19.64 -11.25
C LYS A 63 -0.26 -18.28 -10.80
N ILE A 64 -0.91 -17.70 -9.81
CA ILE A 64 -0.61 -16.37 -9.28
C ILE A 64 -0.07 -16.49 -7.86
N ALA A 65 1.06 -15.86 -7.59
CA ALA A 65 1.57 -15.68 -6.24
C ALA A 65 1.48 -14.20 -5.84
N PHE A 66 0.74 -13.93 -4.76
CA PHE A 66 0.71 -12.62 -4.13
C PHE A 66 1.75 -12.58 -3.03
N ILE A 67 2.83 -11.85 -3.24
CA ILE A 67 3.89 -11.68 -2.24
C ILE A 67 3.53 -10.48 -1.37
N CYS A 68 3.22 -10.74 -0.10
CA CYS A 68 2.72 -9.75 0.85
C CYS A 68 3.69 -9.54 2.00
N ASN A 69 3.63 -8.37 2.59
CA ASN A 69 4.33 -8.08 3.83
C ASN A 69 3.77 -8.92 4.98
N ASP A 70 4.62 -9.26 5.93
CA ASP A 70 4.22 -9.91 7.16
C ASP A 70 3.45 -8.97 8.11
N SER A 71 3.02 -9.50 9.25
CA SER A 71 2.24 -8.76 10.26
C SER A 71 3.00 -7.60 10.92
N THR A 72 4.32 -7.52 10.75
CA THR A 72 5.13 -6.43 11.31
C THR A 72 5.06 -5.15 10.48
N ARG A 73 4.52 -5.21 9.26
CA ARG A 73 4.36 -4.06 8.36
C ARG A 73 2.89 -3.65 8.26
N VAL A 74 2.63 -2.36 8.44
CA VAL A 74 1.30 -1.78 8.26
C VAL A 74 1.12 -1.41 6.79
N ALA A 75 0.75 -2.38 5.96
CA ALA A 75 0.55 -2.20 4.52
C ALA A 75 -0.92 -2.23 4.09
N ASN A 76 -1.87 -2.41 5.04
CA ASN A 76 -3.31 -2.52 4.77
C ASN A 76 -3.68 -3.58 3.72
N THR A 77 -2.90 -4.65 3.62
CA THR A 77 -3.09 -5.72 2.64
C THR A 77 -4.51 -6.31 2.69
N HIS A 78 -5.09 -6.43 3.89
CA HIS A 78 -6.46 -6.92 4.09
C HIS A 78 -7.53 -6.08 3.38
N SER A 79 -7.27 -4.81 3.11
CA SER A 79 -8.23 -3.92 2.46
C SER A 79 -8.26 -4.10 0.94
N PHE A 80 -7.12 -4.34 0.30
CA PHE A 80 -7.04 -4.44 -1.16
C PHE A 80 -6.90 -5.86 -1.70
N MET A 81 -6.44 -6.82 -0.89
CA MET A 81 -6.26 -8.21 -1.33
C MET A 81 -7.55 -8.85 -1.89
N PRO A 82 -8.73 -8.68 -1.26
CA PRO A 82 -9.98 -9.21 -1.81
C PRO A 82 -10.29 -8.64 -3.20
N ILE A 83 -9.93 -7.38 -3.46
CA ILE A 83 -10.13 -6.74 -4.76
C ILE A 83 -9.27 -7.41 -5.82
N LEU A 84 -8.00 -7.67 -5.50
CA LEU A 84 -7.05 -8.36 -6.39
C LEU A 84 -7.50 -9.79 -6.71
N VAL A 85 -7.84 -10.57 -5.68
CA VAL A 85 -8.30 -11.95 -5.84
C VAL A 85 -9.54 -12.03 -6.71
N ASN A 86 -10.54 -11.19 -6.42
CA ASN A 86 -11.76 -11.13 -7.22
C ASN A 86 -11.50 -10.75 -8.68
N GLU A 87 -10.55 -9.85 -8.93
CA GLU A 87 -10.20 -9.47 -10.29
C GLU A 87 -9.48 -10.61 -11.03
N MET A 88 -8.58 -11.34 -10.36
CA MET A 88 -7.97 -12.53 -10.96
C MET A 88 -9.01 -13.61 -11.30
N ASN A 89 -10.00 -13.84 -10.43
CA ASN A 89 -11.11 -14.75 -10.73
C ASN A 89 -11.88 -14.33 -11.99
N LYS A 90 -12.17 -13.05 -12.16
CA LYS A 90 -12.85 -12.53 -13.37
C LYS A 90 -12.02 -12.76 -14.63
N LEU A 91 -10.69 -12.73 -14.52
CA LEU A 91 -9.76 -13.02 -15.62
C LEU A 91 -9.57 -14.52 -15.87
N GLY A 92 -10.28 -15.37 -15.12
CA GLY A 92 -10.30 -16.82 -15.31
C GLY A 92 -9.26 -17.61 -14.49
N VAL A 93 -8.60 -16.98 -13.53
CA VAL A 93 -7.73 -17.68 -12.58
C VAL A 93 -8.59 -18.28 -11.48
N LYS A 94 -8.39 -19.56 -11.18
CA LYS A 94 -9.12 -20.28 -10.13
C LYS A 94 -8.50 -20.02 -8.76
N ASP A 95 -9.30 -20.18 -7.71
CA ASP A 95 -8.83 -20.01 -6.32
C ASP A 95 -7.67 -20.95 -5.98
N GLU A 96 -7.72 -22.19 -6.48
CA GLU A 96 -6.67 -23.19 -6.29
C GLU A 96 -5.32 -22.83 -6.94
N ASP A 97 -5.33 -21.91 -7.89
CA ASP A 97 -4.15 -21.42 -8.60
C ASP A 97 -3.61 -20.09 -8.03
N MET A 98 -4.24 -19.57 -6.97
CA MET A 98 -3.80 -18.37 -6.28
C MET A 98 -3.17 -18.70 -4.93
N HIS A 99 -1.99 -18.16 -4.69
CA HIS A 99 -1.24 -18.38 -3.46
C HIS A 99 -0.84 -17.04 -2.83
N ILE A 100 -1.00 -16.91 -1.52
CA ILE A 100 -0.52 -15.74 -0.77
C ILE A 100 0.73 -16.17 -0.02
N VAL A 101 1.82 -15.44 -0.27
CA VAL A 101 3.13 -15.69 0.36
C VAL A 101 3.49 -14.48 1.21
N PHE A 102 3.70 -14.68 2.49
CA PHE A 102 4.17 -13.64 3.40
C PHE A 102 5.70 -13.65 3.47
N ALA A 103 6.31 -12.48 3.28
CA ALA A 103 7.76 -12.29 3.26
C ALA A 103 8.21 -11.12 4.14
#